data_21ea5aa1a29ea773ce3ed37e8b3a9225
#
_entry.id   21ea5aa1a29ea773ce3ed37e8b3a9225
#
_cell.length_a   1.000
_cell.length_b   1.000
_cell.length_c   1.000
_cell.angle_alpha   90.00
_cell.angle_beta   90.00
_cell.angle_gamma   90.00
#
_symmetry.space_group_name_H-M   'P 1'
#
loop_
_entity.id
_entity.type
_entity.pdbx_description
1 polymer ?
#
loop_
_entity_poly.entity_id
_entity_poly.type
_entity_poly.pdbx_seq_one_letter_code
_entity_poly.pdbx_strand_id
1 'polypeptide(L)'
;MIRKIQPADFEELLKIEAEAFPKSQYDLGQFWNLHQTYPNTFLVDVSDLINGYIVFNLEGHLISMAVRSEQRRKGIGTRLVQEAAAYCGDKPLLLEVRVSNVGAQEFYLALGFNFIGRAKGYYHDEEDALLMERPAQGRIKES
;
A
#
# COMPACT_ATOMS: atom_id res chain seq x y z
N MET A 1 -14.07 3.93 7.73
CA MET A 1 -14.36 4.87 6.63
C MET A 1 -13.06 5.26 5.94
N ILE A 2 -13.01 5.14 4.63
CA ILE A 2 -11.84 5.54 3.86
C ILE A 2 -12.03 6.96 3.33
N ARG A 3 -11.03 7.81 3.52
CA ARG A 3 -11.03 9.19 3.05
C ARG A 3 -9.63 9.61 2.61
N LYS A 4 -9.54 10.74 1.92
CA LYS A 4 -8.25 11.31 1.53
C LYS A 4 -7.47 11.76 2.76
N ILE A 5 -6.15 11.68 2.65
CA ILE A 5 -5.22 12.17 3.67
C ILE A 5 -5.40 13.67 3.93
N GLN A 6 -5.15 14.06 5.16
CA GLN A 6 -5.05 15.46 5.56
C GLN A 6 -3.72 15.66 6.31
N PRO A 7 -3.10 16.83 6.25
CA PRO A 7 -1.82 17.05 6.95
C PRO A 7 -1.87 16.74 8.45
N ALA A 8 -3.01 16.97 9.10
CA ALA A 8 -3.19 16.62 10.50
C ALA A 8 -3.04 15.13 10.80
N ASP A 9 -3.12 14.27 9.79
CA ASP A 9 -3.00 12.82 9.93
C ASP A 9 -1.55 12.34 10.01
N PHE A 10 -0.58 13.15 9.56
CA PHE A 10 0.81 12.71 9.37
C PHE A 10 1.45 12.21 10.66
N GLU A 11 1.12 12.81 11.79
CA GLU A 11 1.71 12.41 13.07
C GLU A 11 1.35 10.96 13.43
N GLU A 12 0.10 10.56 13.21
CA GLU A 12 -0.31 9.18 13.41
C GLU A 12 0.31 8.24 12.38
N LEU A 13 0.41 8.69 11.13
CA LEU A 13 1.02 7.88 10.07
C LEU A 13 2.48 7.57 10.36
N LEU A 14 3.22 8.52 10.95
CA LEU A 14 4.62 8.27 11.34
C LEU A 14 4.72 7.10 12.32
N LYS A 15 3.79 6.99 13.25
CA LYS A 15 3.76 5.87 14.22
C LYS A 15 3.45 4.54 13.53
N ILE A 16 2.48 4.53 12.62
CA ILE A 16 2.11 3.33 11.87
C ILE A 16 3.27 2.87 11.00
N GLU A 17 3.93 3.81 10.34
CA GLU A 17 5.06 3.55 9.45
C GLU A 17 6.25 2.97 10.21
N ALA A 18 6.56 3.53 11.38
CA ALA A 18 7.66 3.05 12.22
C ALA A 18 7.47 1.60 12.65
N GLU A 19 6.24 1.20 12.96
CA GLU A 19 5.91 -0.18 13.30
C GLU A 19 6.01 -1.12 12.10
N ALA A 20 5.53 -0.67 10.93
CA ALA A 20 5.42 -1.50 9.75
C ALA A 20 6.76 -1.66 9.01
N PHE A 21 7.57 -0.59 8.99
CA PHE A 21 8.79 -0.53 8.18
C PHE A 21 9.97 0.01 9.00
N PRO A 22 10.45 -0.75 10.00
CA PRO A 22 11.55 -0.25 10.85
C PRO A 22 12.85 0.02 10.10
N LYS A 23 13.04 -0.62 8.93
CA LYS A 23 14.25 -0.47 8.12
C LYS A 23 14.18 0.72 7.15
N SER A 24 12.99 1.13 6.74
CA SER A 24 12.82 2.16 5.70
C SER A 24 11.53 2.95 5.88
N GLN A 25 11.27 3.34 7.12
CA GLN A 25 10.10 4.16 7.43
C GLN A 25 10.20 5.53 6.78
N TYR A 26 9.09 6.06 6.33
CA TYR A 26 9.01 7.43 5.83
C TYR A 26 9.10 8.42 7.00
N ASP A 27 9.73 9.56 6.74
CA ASP A 27 9.71 10.70 7.64
C ASP A 27 8.61 11.70 7.24
N LEU A 28 8.47 12.77 8.00
CA LEU A 28 7.45 13.78 7.74
C LEU A 28 7.61 14.42 6.36
N GLY A 29 8.85 14.72 5.95
CA GLY A 29 9.10 15.31 4.63
C GLY A 29 8.69 14.39 3.50
N GLN A 30 8.91 13.09 3.64
CA GLN A 30 8.50 12.10 2.66
C GLN A 30 6.97 12.00 2.57
N PHE A 31 6.25 12.05 3.69
CA PHE A 31 4.78 12.09 3.66
C PHE A 31 4.26 13.37 2.99
N TRP A 32 4.90 14.52 3.24
CA TRP A 32 4.56 15.75 2.52
C TRP A 32 4.76 15.61 1.02
N ASN A 33 5.87 15.01 0.58
CA ASN A 33 6.13 14.76 -0.83
C ASN A 33 5.07 13.82 -1.43
N LEU A 34 4.69 12.76 -0.73
CA LEU A 34 3.64 11.86 -1.20
C LEU A 34 2.31 12.59 -1.31
N HIS A 35 1.99 13.45 -0.35
CA HIS A 35 0.77 14.25 -0.39
C HIS A 35 0.74 15.20 -1.60
N GLN A 36 1.88 15.83 -1.93
CA GLN A 36 1.98 16.70 -3.10
C GLN A 36 1.90 15.93 -4.41
N THR A 37 2.52 14.75 -4.46
CA THR A 37 2.60 13.94 -5.68
C THR A 37 1.29 13.19 -5.94
N TYR A 38 0.63 12.71 -4.89
CA TYR A 38 -0.56 11.88 -4.98
C TYR A 38 -1.74 12.47 -4.18
N PRO A 39 -2.18 13.71 -4.50
CA PRO A 39 -3.16 14.40 -3.66
C PRO A 39 -4.53 13.72 -3.61
N ASN A 40 -4.87 12.91 -4.61
CA ASN A 40 -6.17 12.24 -4.69
C ASN A 40 -6.09 10.73 -4.45
N THR A 41 -4.89 10.18 -4.37
CA THR A 41 -4.67 8.73 -4.23
C THR A 41 -3.80 8.40 -3.02
N PHE A 42 -3.86 9.23 -2.01
CA PHE A 42 -3.31 8.99 -0.68
C PHE A 42 -4.48 8.93 0.28
N LEU A 43 -4.85 7.71 0.69
CA LEU A 43 -6.09 7.44 1.43
C LEU A 43 -5.78 6.86 2.81
N VAL A 44 -6.65 7.15 3.76
CA VAL A 44 -6.58 6.57 5.11
C VAL A 44 -7.89 5.88 5.45
N ASP A 45 -7.80 4.79 6.20
CA ASP A 45 -8.96 4.14 6.81
C ASP A 45 -9.06 4.64 8.25
N VAL A 46 -10.20 5.19 8.60
CA VAL A 46 -10.40 5.87 9.89
C VAL A 46 -11.63 5.32 10.60
N SER A 47 -11.47 5.03 11.88
CA SER A 47 -12.57 4.86 12.82
C SER A 47 -12.36 5.91 13.93
N ASP A 48 -12.14 5.54 15.17
CA ASP A 48 -11.76 6.51 16.22
C ASP A 48 -10.34 7.03 15.98
N LEU A 49 -9.47 6.17 15.45
CA LEU A 49 -8.09 6.50 15.07
C LEU A 49 -7.87 6.10 13.62
N ILE A 50 -6.74 6.52 13.07
CA ILE A 50 -6.31 6.04 11.76
C ILE A 50 -5.87 4.58 11.90
N ASN A 51 -6.49 3.70 11.13
CA ASN A 51 -6.21 2.27 11.16
C ASN A 51 -5.13 1.87 10.16
N GLY A 52 -5.01 2.60 9.08
CA GLY A 52 -4.03 2.33 8.04
C GLY A 52 -4.11 3.34 6.92
N TYR A 53 -3.18 3.24 5.97
CA TYR A 53 -3.13 4.12 4.81
C TYR A 53 -2.68 3.37 3.57
N ILE A 54 -2.96 3.95 2.40
CA ILE A 54 -2.44 3.50 1.12
C ILE A 54 -2.13 4.70 0.24
N VAL A 55 -1.03 4.62 -0.49
CA VAL A 55 -0.65 5.58 -1.53
C VAL A 55 -0.47 4.81 -2.83
N PHE A 56 -1.07 5.30 -3.90
CA PHE A 56 -0.99 4.63 -5.20
C PHE A 56 -1.13 5.67 -6.32
N ASN A 57 -0.87 5.26 -7.56
CA ASN A 57 -1.19 6.08 -8.71
C ASN A 57 -2.32 5.43 -9.53
N LEU A 58 -2.89 6.17 -10.46
CA LEU A 58 -4.03 5.69 -11.25
C LEU A 58 -3.66 4.67 -12.32
N GLU A 59 -2.36 4.47 -12.57
CA GLU A 59 -1.87 3.40 -13.45
C GLU A 59 -1.83 2.04 -12.75
N GLY A 60 -2.07 2.01 -11.44
CA GLY A 60 -2.12 0.77 -10.68
C GLY A 60 -0.88 0.47 -9.84
N HIS A 61 0.06 1.41 -9.74
CA HIS A 61 1.24 1.20 -8.90
C HIS A 61 0.92 1.53 -7.44
N LEU A 62 1.00 0.55 -6.56
CA LEU A 62 0.86 0.74 -5.12
C LEU A 62 2.22 1.20 -4.58
N ILE A 63 2.28 2.45 -4.12
CA ILE A 63 3.53 3.09 -3.69
C ILE A 63 3.88 2.68 -2.27
N SER A 64 2.91 2.71 -1.36
CA SER A 64 3.09 2.33 0.03
C SER A 64 1.75 2.00 0.67
N MET A 65 1.78 1.11 1.64
CA MET A 65 0.61 0.77 2.44
C MET A 65 1.06 0.23 3.79
N ALA A 66 0.36 0.62 4.84
CA ALA A 66 0.58 0.04 6.16
C ALA A 66 -0.72 0.06 6.96
N VAL A 67 -0.85 -0.91 7.86
CA VAL A 67 -1.98 -1.03 8.78
C VAL A 67 -1.44 -1.04 10.20
N ARG A 68 -2.09 -0.28 11.09
CA ARG A 68 -1.74 -0.25 12.52
C ARG A 68 -1.74 -1.67 13.07
N SER A 69 -0.74 -2.02 13.89
CA SER A 69 -0.56 -3.40 14.33
C SER A 69 -1.78 -3.99 15.04
N GLU A 70 -2.46 -3.19 15.88
CA GLU A 70 -3.65 -3.64 16.59
C GLU A 70 -4.85 -3.86 15.66
N GLN A 71 -4.79 -3.35 14.45
CA GLN A 71 -5.89 -3.44 13.48
C GLN A 71 -5.63 -4.44 12.35
N ARG A 72 -4.52 -5.16 12.41
CA ARG A 72 -4.21 -6.20 11.42
C ARG A 72 -5.19 -7.36 11.54
N ARG A 73 -5.40 -8.06 10.43
CA ARG A 73 -6.32 -9.21 10.32
C ARG A 73 -7.80 -8.86 10.51
N LYS A 74 -8.16 -7.58 10.40
CA LYS A 74 -9.54 -7.09 10.46
C LYS A 74 -10.06 -6.65 9.10
N GLY A 75 -9.34 -6.95 8.03
CA GLY A 75 -9.76 -6.63 6.67
C GLY A 75 -9.46 -5.20 6.22
N ILE A 76 -8.75 -4.41 7.02
CA ILE A 76 -8.44 -3.01 6.70
C ILE A 76 -7.55 -2.91 5.47
N GLY A 77 -6.45 -3.68 5.44
CA GLY A 77 -5.55 -3.71 4.29
C GLY A 77 -6.27 -4.17 3.02
N THR A 78 -7.12 -5.17 3.13
CA THR A 78 -7.94 -5.65 2.01
C THR A 78 -8.84 -4.55 1.48
N ARG A 79 -9.53 -3.82 2.37
CA ARG A 79 -10.39 -2.71 1.94
C ARG A 79 -9.61 -1.60 1.26
N LEU A 80 -8.41 -1.27 1.76
CA LEU A 80 -7.56 -0.24 1.15
C LEU A 80 -7.13 -0.65 -0.26
N VAL A 81 -6.71 -1.89 -0.45
CA VAL A 81 -6.33 -2.39 -1.78
C VAL A 81 -7.53 -2.43 -2.72
N GLN A 82 -8.69 -2.85 -2.23
CA GLN A 82 -9.91 -2.85 -3.04
C GLN A 82 -10.32 -1.44 -3.46
N GLU A 83 -10.16 -0.46 -2.58
CA GLU A 83 -10.43 0.94 -2.90
C GLU A 83 -9.48 1.45 -3.98
N ALA A 84 -8.19 1.14 -3.85
CA ALA A 84 -7.21 1.49 -4.88
C ALA A 84 -7.56 0.85 -6.23
N ALA A 85 -7.95 -0.42 -6.23
CA ALA A 85 -8.36 -1.12 -7.45
C ALA A 85 -9.54 -0.42 -8.12
N ALA A 86 -10.54 -0.01 -7.33
CA ALA A 86 -11.70 0.70 -7.86
C ALA A 86 -11.30 2.05 -8.47
N TYR A 87 -10.39 2.80 -7.83
CA TYR A 87 -9.88 4.06 -8.37
C TYR A 87 -9.15 3.86 -9.70
N CYS A 88 -8.46 2.72 -9.85
CA CYS A 88 -7.69 2.40 -11.05
C CYS A 88 -8.53 1.77 -12.17
N GLY A 89 -9.85 1.62 -11.97
CA GLY A 89 -10.73 1.02 -12.98
C GLY A 89 -10.42 -0.45 -13.21
N ASP A 90 -10.03 -1.16 -12.16
CA ASP A 90 -9.69 -2.59 -12.19
C ASP A 90 -8.51 -2.96 -13.10
N LYS A 91 -7.63 -1.98 -13.38
CA LYS A 91 -6.36 -2.23 -14.06
C LYS A 91 -5.48 -3.16 -13.24
N PRO A 92 -4.44 -3.77 -13.84
CA PRO A 92 -3.47 -4.51 -13.05
C PRO A 92 -2.86 -3.64 -11.96
N LEU A 93 -2.65 -4.22 -10.78
CA LEU A 93 -1.97 -3.53 -9.68
C LEU A 93 -0.56 -4.09 -9.55
N LEU A 94 0.41 -3.19 -9.35
CA LEU A 94 1.82 -3.53 -9.23
C LEU A 94 2.37 -3.01 -7.91
N LEU A 95 3.28 -3.76 -7.32
CA LEU A 95 3.96 -3.32 -6.10
C LEU A 95 5.34 -3.95 -5.99
N GLU A 96 6.17 -3.35 -5.12
CA GLU A 96 7.45 -3.90 -4.69
C GLU A 96 7.33 -4.25 -3.20
N VAL A 97 7.94 -5.36 -2.80
CA VAL A 97 7.96 -5.80 -1.40
C VAL A 97 9.34 -6.36 -1.08
N ARG A 98 9.86 -6.04 0.13
CA ARG A 98 11.16 -6.57 0.57
C ARG A 98 11.14 -8.10 0.57
N VAL A 99 12.23 -8.69 0.11
CA VAL A 99 12.40 -10.14 0.15
C VAL A 99 12.21 -10.69 1.55
N SER A 100 12.63 -9.94 2.57
CA SER A 100 12.49 -10.37 3.96
C SER A 100 11.08 -10.20 4.54
N ASN A 101 10.20 -9.46 3.87
CA ASN A 101 8.86 -9.18 4.38
C ASN A 101 7.87 -10.28 3.96
N VAL A 102 8.03 -11.46 4.54
CA VAL A 102 7.21 -12.63 4.21
C VAL A 102 5.74 -12.43 4.53
N GLY A 103 5.45 -11.74 5.63
CA GLY A 103 4.06 -11.46 6.00
C GLY A 103 3.32 -10.62 4.97
N ALA A 104 3.97 -9.59 4.42
CA ALA A 104 3.39 -8.78 3.36
C ALA A 104 3.21 -9.59 2.08
N GLN A 105 4.20 -10.42 1.73
CA GLN A 105 4.11 -11.29 0.55
C GLN A 105 2.88 -12.21 0.65
N GLU A 106 2.69 -12.86 1.79
CA GLU A 106 1.54 -13.73 2.02
C GLU A 106 0.22 -12.96 1.93
N PHE A 107 0.18 -11.76 2.49
CA PHE A 107 -0.99 -10.90 2.42
C PHE A 107 -1.36 -10.59 0.96
N TYR A 108 -0.39 -10.19 0.15
CA TYR A 108 -0.66 -9.85 -1.25
C TYR A 108 -0.99 -11.08 -2.09
N LEU A 109 -0.35 -12.22 -1.83
CA LEU A 109 -0.71 -13.48 -2.49
C LEU A 109 -2.17 -13.84 -2.23
N ALA A 110 -2.65 -13.65 -1.01
CA ALA A 110 -4.04 -13.92 -0.65
C ALA A 110 -5.02 -12.98 -1.38
N LEU A 111 -4.56 -11.80 -1.80
CA LEU A 111 -5.37 -10.86 -2.57
C LEU A 111 -5.29 -11.06 -4.08
N GLY A 112 -4.59 -12.09 -4.54
CA GLY A 112 -4.49 -12.41 -5.95
C GLY A 112 -3.27 -11.85 -6.66
N PHE A 113 -2.31 -11.29 -5.92
CA PHE A 113 -1.03 -10.88 -6.50
C PHE A 113 -0.17 -12.11 -6.74
N ASN A 114 0.67 -12.04 -7.77
CA ASN A 114 1.65 -13.08 -8.10
C ASN A 114 3.03 -12.46 -8.25
N PHE A 115 4.07 -13.25 -8.00
CA PHE A 115 5.45 -12.80 -8.22
C PHE A 115 5.72 -12.71 -9.72
N ILE A 116 6.24 -11.56 -10.17
CA ILE A 116 6.57 -11.35 -11.58
C ILE A 116 8.02 -10.99 -11.80
N GLY A 117 8.79 -10.75 -10.75
CA GLY A 117 10.20 -10.42 -10.92
C GLY A 117 10.86 -10.05 -9.61
N ARG A 118 12.14 -9.65 -9.74
CA ARG A 118 12.98 -9.27 -8.61
C ARG A 118 13.85 -8.10 -9.02
N ALA A 119 13.94 -7.08 -8.17
CA ALA A 119 14.80 -5.93 -8.36
C ALA A 119 15.94 -6.01 -7.33
N LYS A 120 17.16 -6.28 -7.80
CA LYS A 120 18.34 -6.38 -6.92
C LYS A 120 18.71 -5.03 -6.35
N GLY A 121 19.01 -5.00 -5.04
CA GLY A 121 19.47 -3.80 -4.38
C GLY A 121 18.49 -2.64 -4.44
N TYR A 122 17.20 -2.92 -4.50
CA TYR A 122 16.16 -1.91 -4.71
C TYR A 122 16.09 -0.89 -3.57
N TYR A 123 16.22 -1.35 -2.32
CA TYR A 123 16.15 -0.50 -1.13
C TYR A 123 17.54 0.05 -0.80
N HIS A 124 17.61 1.16 -0.05
CA HIS A 124 18.91 1.78 0.23
C HIS A 124 19.85 0.96 1.13
N ASP A 125 19.34 -0.04 1.83
CA ASP A 125 20.17 -1.00 2.55
C ASP A 125 20.58 -2.16 1.64
N GLU A 126 20.35 -2.03 0.33
CA GLU A 126 20.67 -2.98 -0.72
C GLU A 126 19.88 -4.28 -0.69
N GLU A 127 18.85 -4.37 0.15
CA GLU A 127 17.93 -5.51 0.10
C GLU A 127 17.17 -5.52 -1.23
N ASP A 128 16.97 -6.71 -1.78
CA ASP A 128 16.19 -6.87 -3.01
C ASP A 128 14.70 -6.66 -2.75
N ALA A 129 13.99 -6.23 -3.79
CA ALA A 129 12.54 -6.22 -3.82
C ALA A 129 12.04 -7.37 -4.68
N LEU A 130 10.95 -8.00 -4.25
CA LEU A 130 10.14 -8.83 -5.12
C LEU A 130 9.09 -7.95 -5.76
N LEU A 131 8.88 -8.16 -7.06
CA LEU A 131 7.86 -7.46 -7.82
C LEU A 131 6.63 -8.34 -7.88
N MET A 132 5.47 -7.77 -7.55
CA MET A 132 4.21 -8.50 -7.55
C MET A 132 3.18 -7.77 -8.39
N GLU A 133 2.31 -8.55 -9.03
CA GLU A 133 1.23 -8.02 -9.84
C GLU A 133 -0.08 -8.76 -9.54
N ARG A 134 -1.15 -8.00 -9.39
CA ARG A 134 -2.50 -8.55 -9.46
C ARG A 134 -3.04 -8.23 -10.84
N PRO A 135 -3.43 -9.27 -11.65
CA PRO A 135 -3.95 -9.05 -12.99
C PRO A 135 -5.20 -8.17 -12.98
N ALA A 136 -5.49 -7.55 -14.10
CA ALA A 136 -6.72 -6.79 -14.28
C ALA A 136 -7.92 -7.66 -13.89
N GLN A 137 -8.78 -7.10 -13.03
CA GLN A 137 -10.03 -7.75 -12.67
C GLN A 137 -11.04 -7.47 -13.77
N GLY A 138 -10.98 -8.28 -14.81
CA GLY A 138 -11.96 -8.15 -15.88
C GLY A 138 -13.37 -8.30 -15.33
N ARG A 139 -14.29 -7.51 -15.84
CA ARG A 139 -15.70 -7.81 -15.63
C ARG A 139 -15.93 -9.22 -16.15
N ILE A 140 -16.71 -10.01 -15.42
CA ILE A 140 -17.19 -11.26 -15.94
C ILE A 140 -17.86 -10.94 -17.26
N LYS A 141 -17.21 -11.34 -18.34
CA LYS A 141 -17.81 -11.16 -19.64
C LYS A 141 -19.00 -12.09 -19.72
N GLU A 142 -20.16 -11.51 -19.75
CA GLU A 142 -21.32 -12.26 -20.18
C GLU A 142 -21.06 -12.62 -21.62
N SER A 143 -20.77 -13.85 -21.84
CA SER A 143 -20.71 -14.39 -23.19
C SER A 143 -22.09 -14.91 -23.57
#